data_f5b881e52b89e4b90c6aa1e8a50e65ae
#
_entry.id   f5b881e52b89e4b90c6aa1e8a50e65ae
#
_cell.length_a   1.000
_cell.length_b   1.000
_cell.length_c   1.000
_cell.angle_alpha   90.00
_cell.angle_beta   90.00
_cell.angle_gamma   90.00
#
_symmetry.space_group_name_H-M   'P 1'
#
loop_
_entity.id
_entity.type
_entity.pdbx_description
1 polymer ?
#
loop_
_entity_poly.entity_id
_entity_poly.type
_entity_poly.pdbx_seq_one_letter_code
_entity_poly.pdbx_strand_id
1 'polypeptide(L)'
;MLKKILLSFLMIGFISANTPKVVLITGTAHGIGKSTAKYLLDKGHIVYGGDILVNENLYLNDIGGIALEMDVTNQEHVDNAISRIIAEQGRIDVLVNNAGIAVGSAIEDVSMEDAMYQFEVNLFGIGRTVKAVLPHMRAQGSGTIINISSVLGKAYNPLGGWYVASKHALEGWSDVLRLEVKQFGIDVVIIEPGLIKTNISNASAKYYQKYSKNSEYGN
;
A
#
# COMPACT_ATOMS: atom_id res chain seq x y z
N MET A 1 11.98 -41.53 -38.40
CA MET A 1 12.56 -40.71 -37.31
C MET A 1 12.07 -39.28 -37.24
N LEU A 2 11.43 -38.70 -38.23
CA LEU A 2 10.99 -37.28 -38.28
C LEU A 2 9.68 -36.97 -37.55
N LYS A 3 8.81 -37.94 -37.27
CA LYS A 3 7.49 -37.75 -36.62
C LYS A 3 7.53 -37.62 -35.09
N LYS A 4 8.64 -37.92 -34.41
CA LYS A 4 8.77 -37.82 -32.96
C LYS A 4 9.36 -36.49 -32.47
N ILE A 5 9.94 -35.69 -33.37
CA ILE A 5 10.54 -34.40 -33.05
C ILE A 5 9.50 -33.26 -33.07
N LEU A 6 8.38 -33.44 -33.80
CA LEU A 6 7.34 -32.42 -33.94
C LEU A 6 6.39 -32.33 -32.72
N LEU A 7 6.33 -33.36 -31.86
CA LEU A 7 5.46 -33.38 -30.69
C LEU A 7 6.08 -32.70 -29.46
N SER A 8 7.40 -32.51 -29.43
CA SER A 8 8.11 -31.88 -28.31
C SER A 8 8.10 -30.35 -28.37
N PHE A 9 7.82 -29.75 -29.54
CA PHE A 9 7.77 -28.30 -29.73
C PHE A 9 6.38 -27.69 -29.53
N LEU A 10 5.33 -28.50 -29.42
CA LEU A 10 3.95 -28.01 -29.26
C LEU A 10 3.52 -27.83 -27.80
N MET A 11 4.37 -28.19 -26.84
CA MET A 11 4.05 -28.02 -25.39
C MET A 11 4.69 -26.79 -24.74
N ILE A 12 5.43 -25.97 -25.49
CA ILE A 12 6.06 -24.75 -24.95
C ILE A 12 5.20 -23.50 -25.17
N GLY A 13 4.05 -23.61 -25.85
CA GLY A 13 3.25 -22.48 -26.31
C GLY A 13 2.07 -22.08 -25.41
N PHE A 14 1.82 -22.69 -24.24
CA PHE A 14 0.64 -22.41 -23.41
C PHE A 14 0.94 -22.24 -21.91
N ILE A 15 2.04 -21.59 -21.55
CA ILE A 15 2.26 -21.11 -20.17
C ILE A 15 2.49 -19.60 -20.22
N SER A 16 1.47 -18.89 -20.65
CA SER A 16 1.29 -17.47 -20.33
C SER A 16 -0.04 -17.30 -19.60
N ALA A 17 -0.31 -18.16 -18.65
CA ALA A 17 -1.43 -18.01 -17.75
C ALA A 17 -0.88 -17.70 -16.36
N ASN A 18 -0.94 -16.40 -16.02
CA ASN A 18 -1.03 -15.85 -14.65
C ASN A 18 -0.21 -16.61 -13.60
N THR A 19 1.12 -16.54 -13.69
CA THR A 19 1.96 -16.99 -12.58
C THR A 19 1.54 -16.24 -11.32
N PRO A 20 1.19 -16.92 -10.22
CA PRO A 20 0.83 -16.28 -8.97
C PRO A 20 1.90 -15.26 -8.57
N LYS A 21 1.48 -14.03 -8.28
CA LYS A 21 2.36 -12.97 -7.77
C LYS A 21 2.36 -13.00 -6.25
N VAL A 22 3.51 -12.76 -5.65
CA VAL A 22 3.64 -12.51 -4.21
C VAL A 22 3.41 -11.03 -3.97
N VAL A 23 2.33 -10.72 -3.26
CA VAL A 23 1.85 -9.35 -3.04
C VAL A 23 1.85 -9.03 -1.56
N LEU A 24 2.51 -7.94 -1.17
CA LEU A 24 2.37 -7.32 0.15
C LEU A 24 1.46 -6.11 0.05
N ILE A 25 0.44 -6.05 0.91
CA ILE A 25 -0.49 -4.91 1.02
C ILE A 25 -0.46 -4.39 2.44
N THR A 26 -0.28 -3.09 2.64
CA THR A 26 -0.39 -2.46 3.95
C THR A 26 -1.80 -1.90 4.19
N GLY A 27 -2.32 -1.98 5.43
CA GLY A 27 -3.66 -1.48 5.77
C GLY A 27 -4.79 -2.38 5.26
N THR A 28 -4.74 -3.68 5.55
CA THR A 28 -5.67 -4.69 5.00
C THR A 28 -6.85 -5.03 5.89
N ALA A 29 -6.93 -4.53 7.13
CA ALA A 29 -8.08 -4.79 8.00
C ALA A 29 -9.39 -4.22 7.41
N HIS A 30 -9.34 -3.10 6.67
CA HIS A 30 -10.52 -2.39 6.17
C HIS A 30 -10.35 -1.82 4.75
N GLY A 31 -11.46 -1.28 4.22
CA GLY A 31 -11.50 -0.40 3.06
C GLY A 31 -10.87 -0.95 1.79
N ILE A 32 -10.06 -0.11 1.13
CA ILE A 32 -9.44 -0.43 -0.15
C ILE A 32 -8.47 -1.62 0.00
N GLY A 33 -7.63 -1.63 1.04
CA GLY A 33 -6.67 -2.71 1.28
C GLY A 33 -7.35 -4.07 1.43
N LYS A 34 -8.42 -4.14 2.24
CA LYS A 34 -9.23 -5.36 2.41
C LYS A 34 -9.85 -5.86 1.10
N SER A 35 -10.43 -4.94 0.33
CA SER A 35 -11.07 -5.29 -0.95
C SER A 35 -10.04 -5.75 -1.98
N THR A 36 -8.88 -5.08 -2.04
CA THR A 36 -7.77 -5.44 -2.92
C THR A 36 -7.22 -6.82 -2.56
N ALA A 37 -7.01 -7.08 -1.26
CA ALA A 37 -6.52 -8.38 -0.80
C ALA A 37 -7.45 -9.53 -1.21
N LYS A 38 -8.76 -9.39 -0.96
CA LYS A 38 -9.77 -10.36 -1.40
C LYS A 38 -9.74 -10.60 -2.90
N TYR A 39 -9.74 -9.52 -3.67
CA TYR A 39 -9.74 -9.60 -5.13
C TYR A 39 -8.51 -10.34 -5.68
N LEU A 40 -7.32 -10.04 -5.12
CA LEU A 40 -6.09 -10.68 -5.57
C LEU A 40 -6.00 -12.16 -5.17
N LEU A 41 -6.52 -12.52 -4.00
CA LEU A 41 -6.66 -13.93 -3.59
C LEU A 41 -7.60 -14.69 -4.54
N ASP A 42 -8.75 -14.11 -4.91
CA ASP A 42 -9.68 -14.69 -5.88
C ASP A 42 -9.04 -14.87 -7.27
N LYS A 43 -8.02 -14.08 -7.60
CA LYS A 43 -7.23 -14.22 -8.84
C LYS A 43 -6.08 -15.22 -8.72
N GLY A 44 -5.93 -15.88 -7.57
CA GLY A 44 -4.90 -16.90 -7.34
C GLY A 44 -3.51 -16.34 -7.00
N HIS A 45 -3.43 -15.08 -6.57
CA HIS A 45 -2.17 -14.50 -6.08
C HIS A 45 -1.92 -14.87 -4.61
N ILE A 46 -0.66 -14.86 -4.19
CA ILE A 46 -0.24 -15.03 -2.80
C ILE A 46 -0.24 -13.66 -2.14
N VAL A 47 -1.11 -13.44 -1.15
CA VAL A 47 -1.30 -12.12 -0.54
C VAL A 47 -0.92 -12.16 0.93
N TYR A 48 0.02 -11.28 1.28
CA TYR A 48 0.37 -10.91 2.63
C TYR A 48 -0.24 -9.56 2.95
N GLY A 49 -1.03 -9.49 4.01
CA GLY A 49 -1.69 -8.25 4.43
C GLY A 49 -1.18 -7.79 5.79
N GLY A 50 -0.54 -6.62 5.82
CA GLY A 50 -0.07 -5.99 7.05
C GLY A 50 -1.06 -4.98 7.59
N ASP A 51 -1.35 -5.02 8.90
CA ASP A 51 -2.17 -4.03 9.58
C ASP A 51 -1.81 -3.92 11.06
N ILE A 52 -2.08 -2.77 11.66
CA ILE A 52 -1.97 -2.56 13.12
C ILE A 52 -3.15 -3.18 13.87
N LEU A 53 -4.29 -3.34 13.21
CA LEU A 53 -5.50 -3.95 13.76
C LEU A 53 -5.44 -5.48 13.57
N VAL A 54 -4.53 -6.12 14.31
CA VAL A 54 -4.17 -7.54 14.15
C VAL A 54 -5.40 -8.44 14.14
N ASN A 55 -6.30 -8.31 15.13
CA ASN A 55 -7.48 -9.16 15.23
C ASN A 55 -8.45 -9.00 14.05
N GLU A 56 -8.62 -7.77 13.57
CA GLU A 56 -9.50 -7.48 12.44
C GLU A 56 -8.88 -7.90 11.10
N ASN A 57 -7.55 -8.07 11.06
CA ASN A 57 -6.81 -8.53 9.90
C ASN A 57 -6.79 -10.06 9.77
N LEU A 58 -7.08 -10.81 10.82
CA LEU A 58 -7.03 -12.29 10.82
C LEU A 58 -7.97 -12.94 9.78
N TYR A 59 -9.01 -12.22 9.31
CA TYR A 59 -9.87 -12.73 8.24
C TYR A 59 -9.10 -13.18 6.99
N LEU A 60 -7.90 -12.62 6.76
CA LEU A 60 -7.06 -13.02 5.62
C LEU A 60 -6.69 -14.48 5.68
N ASN A 61 -6.38 -14.99 6.88
CA ASN A 61 -6.00 -16.40 7.06
C ASN A 61 -7.18 -17.33 6.71
N ASP A 62 -8.42 -16.90 7.00
CA ASP A 62 -9.63 -17.69 6.71
C ASP A 62 -9.93 -17.80 5.21
N ILE A 63 -9.42 -16.85 4.42
CA ILE A 63 -9.65 -16.79 2.95
C ILE A 63 -8.41 -17.13 2.12
N GLY A 64 -7.37 -17.72 2.75
CA GLY A 64 -6.17 -18.20 2.07
C GLY A 64 -5.06 -17.17 1.86
N GLY A 65 -5.16 -16.00 2.49
CA GLY A 65 -4.06 -15.03 2.59
C GLY A 65 -3.24 -15.21 3.87
N ILE A 66 -2.31 -14.31 4.12
CA ILE A 66 -1.46 -14.33 5.30
C ILE A 66 -1.57 -12.97 6.00
N ALA A 67 -2.13 -12.96 7.21
CA ALA A 67 -2.18 -11.77 8.05
C ALA A 67 -0.84 -11.54 8.76
N LEU A 68 -0.37 -10.28 8.72
CA LEU A 68 0.83 -9.82 9.40
C LEU A 68 0.46 -8.70 10.38
N GLU A 69 1.07 -8.71 11.57
CA GLU A 69 1.14 -7.52 12.40
C GLU A 69 2.17 -6.57 11.78
N MET A 70 1.71 -5.38 11.36
CA MET A 70 2.60 -4.45 10.68
C MET A 70 2.16 -3.01 10.89
N ASP A 71 2.87 -2.31 11.75
CA ASP A 71 2.81 -0.85 11.85
C ASP A 71 3.86 -0.26 10.90
N VAL A 72 3.41 0.47 9.89
CA VAL A 72 4.31 1.10 8.90
C VAL A 72 5.17 2.23 9.51
N THR A 73 4.82 2.72 10.69
CA THR A 73 5.63 3.71 11.43
C THR A 73 6.76 3.05 12.24
N ASN A 74 6.73 1.74 12.42
CA ASN A 74 7.72 0.95 13.12
C ASN A 74 8.62 0.18 12.14
N GLN A 75 9.91 0.52 12.09
CA GLN A 75 10.86 -0.12 11.18
C GLN A 75 11.00 -1.63 11.43
N GLU A 76 11.01 -2.06 12.71
CA GLU A 76 11.15 -3.46 13.06
C GLU A 76 9.96 -4.29 12.56
N HIS A 77 8.72 -3.80 12.67
CA HIS A 77 7.53 -4.46 12.13
C HIS A 77 7.63 -4.61 10.61
N VAL A 78 8.10 -3.56 9.91
CA VAL A 78 8.32 -3.60 8.47
C VAL A 78 9.36 -4.65 8.08
N ASP A 79 10.52 -4.64 8.75
CA ASP A 79 11.63 -5.56 8.45
C ASP A 79 11.25 -7.02 8.73
N ASN A 80 10.53 -7.28 9.82
CA ASN A 80 10.04 -8.61 10.17
C ASN A 80 9.04 -9.13 9.13
N ALA A 81 8.10 -8.27 8.68
CA ALA A 81 7.14 -8.63 7.64
C ALA A 81 7.84 -9.00 6.31
N ILE A 82 8.77 -8.17 5.86
CA ILE A 82 9.52 -8.43 4.63
C ILE A 82 10.38 -9.69 4.76
N SER A 83 11.11 -9.84 5.87
CA SER A 83 11.96 -11.01 6.12
C SER A 83 11.16 -12.31 6.10
N ARG A 84 9.97 -12.31 6.69
CA ARG A 84 9.05 -13.46 6.66
C ARG A 84 8.62 -13.80 5.24
N ILE A 85 8.19 -12.81 4.45
CA ILE A 85 7.77 -13.05 3.06
C ILE A 85 8.92 -13.62 2.24
N ILE A 86 10.12 -13.07 2.38
CA ILE A 86 11.30 -13.55 1.65
C ILE A 86 11.68 -14.97 2.09
N ALA A 87 11.60 -15.28 3.39
CA ALA A 87 11.87 -16.64 3.88
C ALA A 87 10.86 -17.67 3.34
N GLU A 88 9.58 -17.30 3.24
CA GLU A 88 8.51 -18.21 2.81
C GLU A 88 8.39 -18.31 1.28
N GLN A 89 8.65 -17.23 0.53
CA GLN A 89 8.37 -17.13 -0.92
C GLN A 89 9.62 -16.88 -1.79
N GLY A 90 10.73 -16.44 -1.19
CA GLY A 90 11.95 -16.08 -1.91
C GLY A 90 11.86 -14.77 -2.72
N ARG A 91 10.68 -14.13 -2.74
CA ARG A 91 10.41 -12.95 -3.60
C ARG A 91 9.27 -12.09 -3.10
N ILE A 92 9.21 -10.85 -3.56
CA ILE A 92 8.06 -9.95 -3.49
C ILE A 92 7.87 -9.32 -4.87
N ASP A 93 6.76 -9.62 -5.54
CA ASP A 93 6.48 -9.10 -6.88
C ASP A 93 5.81 -7.73 -6.85
N VAL A 94 4.92 -7.53 -5.88
CA VAL A 94 4.12 -6.30 -5.78
C VAL A 94 4.08 -5.84 -4.32
N LEU A 95 4.38 -4.57 -4.10
CA LEU A 95 4.13 -3.85 -2.87
C LEU A 95 2.98 -2.88 -3.09
N VAL A 96 1.91 -2.98 -2.30
CA VAL A 96 0.80 -2.01 -2.28
C VAL A 96 0.85 -1.23 -0.97
N ASN A 97 1.33 -0.01 -1.03
CA ASN A 97 1.33 0.94 0.06
C ASN A 97 -0.05 1.60 0.16
N ASN A 98 -0.93 0.97 0.97
CA ASN A 98 -2.31 1.42 1.13
C ASN A 98 -2.61 1.95 2.53
N ALA A 99 -1.84 1.59 3.56
CA ALA A 99 -2.01 2.13 4.90
C ALA A 99 -1.99 3.66 4.87
N GLY A 100 -2.95 4.28 5.53
CA GLY A 100 -3.06 5.73 5.55
C GLY A 100 -4.15 6.21 6.48
N ILE A 101 -3.98 7.44 6.97
CA ILE A 101 -4.94 8.15 7.83
C ILE A 101 -5.27 9.52 7.24
N ALA A 102 -6.39 10.09 7.68
CA ALA A 102 -6.80 11.43 7.30
C ALA A 102 -7.19 12.23 8.56
N VAL A 103 -6.41 13.25 8.88
CA VAL A 103 -6.70 14.24 9.91
C VAL A 103 -7.50 15.36 9.26
N GLY A 104 -8.83 15.28 9.39
CA GLY A 104 -9.75 16.26 8.80
C GLY A 104 -10.11 17.37 9.79
N SER A 105 -9.45 18.51 9.69
CA SER A 105 -9.70 19.70 10.52
C SER A 105 -9.01 20.92 9.91
N ALA A 106 -9.32 22.12 10.42
CA ALA A 106 -8.63 23.33 10.01
C ALA A 106 -7.11 23.24 10.33
N ILE A 107 -6.28 23.80 9.48
CA ILE A 107 -4.83 23.69 9.59
C ILE A 107 -4.30 24.18 10.94
N GLU A 108 -4.81 25.33 11.43
CA GLU A 108 -4.35 25.93 12.69
C GLU A 108 -4.87 25.21 13.94
N ASP A 109 -6.00 24.48 13.82
CA ASP A 109 -6.57 23.75 14.95
C ASP A 109 -5.83 22.43 15.24
N VAL A 110 -5.27 21.79 14.20
CA VAL A 110 -4.61 20.48 14.33
C VAL A 110 -3.29 20.61 15.07
N SER A 111 -3.11 19.76 16.11
CA SER A 111 -1.81 19.70 16.79
C SER A 111 -0.68 19.27 15.83
N MET A 112 0.52 19.79 16.05
CA MET A 112 1.70 19.38 15.28
C MET A 112 2.00 17.88 15.45
N GLU A 113 1.65 17.28 16.59
CA GLU A 113 1.79 15.85 16.85
C GLU A 113 0.94 15.04 15.88
N ASP A 114 -0.37 15.34 15.77
CA ASP A 114 -1.27 14.62 14.85
C ASP A 114 -0.94 14.92 13.38
N ALA A 115 -0.48 16.13 13.07
CA ALA A 115 0.00 16.47 11.73
C ALA A 115 1.25 15.66 11.34
N MET A 116 2.23 15.56 12.23
CA MET A 116 3.44 14.77 12.01
C MET A 116 3.11 13.28 11.94
N TYR A 117 2.23 12.77 12.82
CA TYR A 117 1.81 11.37 12.78
C TYR A 117 1.14 11.01 11.45
N GLN A 118 0.35 11.92 10.86
CA GLN A 118 -0.20 11.71 9.54
C GLN A 118 0.88 11.56 8.46
N PHE A 119 1.95 12.36 8.51
CA PHE A 119 3.09 12.20 7.60
C PHE A 119 3.88 10.91 7.89
N GLU A 120 4.02 10.54 9.17
CA GLU A 120 4.66 9.28 9.55
C GLU A 120 3.97 8.08 8.91
N VAL A 121 2.63 8.06 8.88
CA VAL A 121 1.89 6.97 8.23
C VAL A 121 1.88 7.14 6.71
N ASN A 122 1.46 8.31 6.20
CA ASN A 122 1.10 8.49 4.79
C ASN A 122 2.30 8.65 3.86
N LEU A 123 3.49 9.01 4.39
CA LEU A 123 4.70 9.25 3.59
C LEU A 123 5.90 8.45 4.11
N PHE A 124 6.30 8.65 5.37
CA PHE A 124 7.51 8.01 5.88
C PHE A 124 7.34 6.49 6.05
N GLY A 125 6.13 6.03 6.40
CA GLY A 125 5.79 4.60 6.42
C GLY A 125 5.95 3.94 5.05
N ILE A 126 5.52 4.63 3.99
CA ILE A 126 5.75 4.20 2.60
C ILE A 126 7.26 4.17 2.29
N GLY A 127 8.00 5.18 2.73
CA GLY A 127 9.45 5.20 2.58
C GLY A 127 10.13 4.00 3.26
N ARG A 128 9.68 3.60 4.45
CA ARG A 128 10.20 2.41 5.18
C ARG A 128 9.92 1.12 4.42
N THR A 129 8.69 0.90 3.98
CA THR A 129 8.30 -0.31 3.23
C THR A 129 9.05 -0.42 1.91
N VAL A 130 9.14 0.68 1.16
CA VAL A 130 9.89 0.74 -0.10
C VAL A 130 11.37 0.46 0.12
N LYS A 131 11.99 1.10 1.12
CA LYS A 131 13.40 0.88 1.45
C LYS A 131 13.68 -0.59 1.79
N ALA A 132 12.77 -1.25 2.50
CA ALA A 132 12.93 -2.65 2.87
C ALA A 132 12.73 -3.61 1.69
N VAL A 133 11.81 -3.32 0.75
CA VAL A 133 11.51 -4.18 -0.41
C VAL A 133 12.51 -4.00 -1.56
N LEU A 134 13.02 -2.80 -1.79
CA LEU A 134 13.85 -2.46 -2.95
C LEU A 134 15.09 -3.37 -3.15
N PRO A 135 15.86 -3.76 -2.10
CA PRO A 135 17.00 -4.67 -2.30
C PRO A 135 16.59 -5.99 -2.94
N HIS A 136 15.44 -6.54 -2.55
CA HIS A 136 14.90 -7.80 -3.08
C HIS A 136 14.42 -7.64 -4.51
N MET A 137 13.63 -6.61 -4.81
CA MET A 137 13.16 -6.32 -6.18
C MET A 137 14.31 -6.03 -7.14
N ARG A 138 15.37 -5.33 -6.68
CA ARG A 138 16.58 -5.12 -7.50
C ARG A 138 17.31 -6.42 -7.80
N ALA A 139 17.44 -7.30 -6.81
CA ALA A 139 18.05 -8.62 -7.01
C ALA A 139 17.23 -9.50 -7.97
N GLN A 140 15.90 -9.35 -7.96
CA GLN A 140 14.96 -10.01 -8.89
C GLN A 140 15.04 -9.43 -10.32
N GLY A 141 15.52 -8.19 -10.48
CA GLY A 141 15.45 -7.43 -11.74
C GLY A 141 14.02 -7.07 -12.16
N SER A 142 13.06 -7.13 -11.24
CA SER A 142 11.65 -6.83 -11.49
C SER A 142 10.90 -6.55 -10.19
N GLY A 143 9.84 -5.75 -10.29
CA GLY A 143 8.93 -5.46 -9.17
C GLY A 143 7.91 -4.40 -9.55
N THR A 144 6.85 -4.31 -8.77
CA THR A 144 5.86 -3.22 -8.90
C THR A 144 5.56 -2.63 -7.53
N ILE A 145 5.72 -1.34 -7.40
CA ILE A 145 5.35 -0.57 -6.20
C ILE A 145 4.12 0.25 -6.53
N ILE A 146 3.04 0.04 -5.78
CA ILE A 146 1.78 0.74 -5.95
C ILE A 146 1.54 1.60 -4.72
N ASN A 147 1.51 2.93 -4.89
CA ASN A 147 1.25 3.87 -3.82
C ASN A 147 -0.19 4.38 -3.93
N ILE A 148 -0.99 4.18 -2.87
CA ILE A 148 -2.36 4.69 -2.82
C ILE A 148 -2.31 6.15 -2.33
N SER A 149 -2.43 7.06 -3.29
CA SER A 149 -2.54 8.48 -3.07
C SER A 149 -4.02 8.88 -2.84
N SER A 150 -4.47 9.93 -3.47
CA SER A 150 -5.84 10.44 -3.45
C SER A 150 -6.01 11.45 -4.58
N VAL A 151 -7.24 11.70 -5.02
CA VAL A 151 -7.54 12.92 -5.81
C VAL A 151 -7.05 14.19 -5.09
N LEU A 152 -6.97 14.16 -3.76
CA LEU A 152 -6.41 15.25 -2.95
C LEU A 152 -4.86 15.30 -2.96
N GLY A 153 -4.21 14.43 -3.70
CA GLY A 153 -2.80 14.58 -4.09
C GLY A 153 -2.61 15.54 -5.28
N LYS A 154 -3.69 15.88 -5.99
CA LYS A 154 -3.71 16.82 -7.14
C LYS A 154 -4.69 17.98 -6.94
N ALA A 155 -5.62 17.87 -6.00
CA ALA A 155 -6.61 18.87 -5.67
C ALA A 155 -6.56 19.18 -4.17
N TYR A 156 -7.37 20.10 -3.72
CA TYR A 156 -7.44 20.53 -2.33
C TYR A 156 -8.88 20.84 -1.91
N ASN A 157 -9.14 20.74 -0.62
CA ASN A 157 -10.42 21.09 -0.01
C ASN A 157 -10.20 21.73 1.37
N PRO A 158 -11.15 22.52 1.86
CA PRO A 158 -11.11 23.00 3.24
C PRO A 158 -11.07 21.86 4.26
N LEU A 159 -10.51 22.12 5.43
CA LEU A 159 -10.42 21.18 6.55
C LEU A 159 -9.61 19.88 6.25
N GLY A 160 -8.82 19.89 5.19
CA GLY A 160 -7.97 18.75 4.78
C GLY A 160 -6.50 19.09 4.60
N GLY A 161 -6.04 20.26 5.06
CA GLY A 161 -4.73 20.81 4.68
C GLY A 161 -3.56 19.88 4.91
N TRP A 162 -3.45 19.27 6.08
CA TRP A 162 -2.37 18.31 6.38
C TRP A 162 -2.49 17.02 5.57
N TYR A 163 -3.71 16.52 5.32
CA TYR A 163 -3.91 15.37 4.46
C TYR A 163 -3.53 15.67 3.01
N VAL A 164 -4.01 16.79 2.47
CA VAL A 164 -3.65 17.28 1.14
C VAL A 164 -2.14 17.40 1.00
N ALA A 165 -1.46 18.03 1.96
CA ALA A 165 0.00 18.16 1.95
C ALA A 165 0.71 16.80 1.93
N SER A 166 0.26 15.83 2.75
CA SER A 166 0.85 14.49 2.78
C SER A 166 0.68 13.74 1.45
N LYS A 167 -0.48 13.88 0.78
CA LYS A 167 -0.73 13.23 -0.50
C LYS A 167 -0.01 13.91 -1.66
N HIS A 168 0.10 15.24 -1.67
CA HIS A 168 0.95 15.96 -2.64
C HIS A 168 2.43 15.58 -2.49
N ALA A 169 2.91 15.46 -1.24
CA ALA A 169 4.27 14.99 -0.99
C ALA A 169 4.48 13.56 -1.52
N LEU A 170 3.50 12.66 -1.34
CA LEU A 170 3.55 11.29 -1.86
C LEU A 170 3.61 11.24 -3.39
N GLU A 171 2.86 12.12 -4.08
CA GLU A 171 2.89 12.23 -5.54
C GLU A 171 4.31 12.56 -6.05
N GLY A 172 4.88 13.67 -5.58
CA GLY A 172 6.22 14.08 -6.00
C GLY A 172 7.29 13.06 -5.61
N TRP A 173 7.20 12.48 -4.42
CA TRP A 173 8.11 11.44 -3.97
C TRP A 173 8.03 10.18 -4.84
N SER A 174 6.82 9.78 -5.23
CA SER A 174 6.61 8.60 -6.09
C SER A 174 7.11 8.81 -7.52
N ASP A 175 6.97 10.02 -8.06
CA ASP A 175 7.48 10.38 -9.38
C ASP A 175 9.01 10.30 -9.42
N VAL A 176 9.69 10.80 -8.38
CA VAL A 176 11.15 10.68 -8.27
C VAL A 176 11.56 9.22 -8.13
N LEU A 177 10.92 8.46 -7.24
CA LEU A 177 11.19 7.02 -7.07
C LEU A 177 11.07 6.27 -8.39
N ARG A 178 10.04 6.54 -9.19
CA ARG A 178 9.83 5.93 -10.52
C ARG A 178 11.02 6.10 -11.44
N LEU A 179 11.62 7.31 -11.45
CA LEU A 179 12.80 7.60 -12.27
C LEU A 179 14.04 6.84 -11.77
N GLU A 180 14.23 6.79 -10.46
CA GLU A 180 15.40 6.17 -9.83
C GLU A 180 15.43 4.65 -10.03
N VAL A 181 14.26 3.97 -9.88
CA VAL A 181 14.19 2.50 -9.88
C VAL A 181 13.95 1.88 -11.26
N LYS A 182 13.63 2.69 -12.27
CA LYS A 182 13.36 2.23 -13.64
C LYS A 182 14.50 1.37 -14.22
N GLN A 183 15.73 1.76 -13.96
CA GLN A 183 16.92 1.04 -14.42
C GLN A 183 17.03 -0.40 -13.87
N PHE A 184 16.30 -0.72 -12.80
CA PHE A 184 16.28 -2.04 -12.17
C PHE A 184 15.07 -2.90 -12.59
N GLY A 185 14.29 -2.46 -13.58
CA GLY A 185 13.07 -3.16 -14.01
C GLY A 185 11.94 -3.09 -12.99
N ILE A 186 11.91 -2.06 -12.15
CA ILE A 186 10.89 -1.84 -11.13
C ILE A 186 9.96 -0.72 -11.57
N ASP A 187 8.65 -1.01 -11.57
CA ASP A 187 7.62 -0.04 -11.89
C ASP A 187 7.05 0.63 -10.62
N VAL A 188 6.75 1.91 -10.70
CA VAL A 188 6.05 2.66 -9.64
C VAL A 188 4.75 3.21 -10.19
N VAL A 189 3.65 2.84 -9.55
CA VAL A 189 2.28 3.24 -9.93
C VAL A 189 1.68 4.05 -8.79
N ILE A 190 1.02 5.14 -9.13
CA ILE A 190 0.22 5.93 -8.19
C ILE A 190 -1.24 5.71 -8.52
N ILE A 191 -2.05 5.38 -7.50
CA ILE A 191 -3.49 5.31 -7.63
C ILE A 191 -4.08 6.49 -6.85
N GLU A 192 -4.94 7.26 -7.48
CA GLU A 192 -5.56 8.48 -6.95
C GLU A 192 -7.07 8.24 -6.73
N PRO A 193 -7.50 7.54 -5.66
CA PRO A 193 -8.91 7.29 -5.43
C PRO A 193 -9.67 8.59 -5.16
N GLY A 194 -10.90 8.67 -5.69
CA GLY A 194 -11.87 9.69 -5.30
C GLY A 194 -12.55 9.33 -3.97
N LEU A 195 -13.79 9.78 -3.80
CA LEU A 195 -14.60 9.44 -2.63
C LEU A 195 -15.00 7.96 -2.67
N ILE A 196 -14.29 7.14 -1.91
CA ILE A 196 -14.61 5.71 -1.74
C ILE A 196 -15.19 5.54 -0.33
N LYS A 197 -16.30 4.83 -0.22
CA LYS A 197 -16.91 4.51 1.07
C LYS A 197 -16.02 3.57 1.87
N THR A 198 -15.25 4.11 2.80
CA THR A 198 -14.32 3.40 3.68
C THR A 198 -14.39 3.97 5.10
N ASN A 199 -13.66 3.37 6.04
CA ASN A 199 -13.58 3.87 7.42
C ASN A 199 -12.76 5.17 7.55
N ILE A 200 -12.03 5.59 6.53
CA ILE A 200 -11.20 6.80 6.57
C ILE A 200 -12.02 8.06 6.81
N SER A 201 -13.24 8.13 6.24
CA SER A 201 -14.16 9.26 6.44
C SER A 201 -14.61 9.35 7.89
N ASN A 202 -14.92 8.20 8.53
CA ASN A 202 -15.32 8.17 9.94
C ASN A 202 -14.14 8.53 10.85
N ALA A 203 -12.92 8.09 10.52
CA ALA A 203 -11.72 8.47 11.25
C ALA A 203 -11.44 9.97 11.13
N SER A 204 -11.55 10.53 9.93
CA SER A 204 -11.40 11.95 9.67
C SER A 204 -12.45 12.79 10.44
N ALA A 205 -13.70 12.34 10.50
CA ALA A 205 -14.75 13.01 11.26
C ALA A 205 -14.45 13.08 12.78
N LYS A 206 -13.77 12.06 13.36
CA LYS A 206 -13.33 12.12 14.77
C LYS A 206 -12.32 13.24 15.00
N TYR A 207 -11.42 13.51 14.08
CA TYR A 207 -10.48 14.62 14.16
C TYR A 207 -11.19 15.97 14.07
N TYR A 208 -12.21 16.10 13.19
CA TYR A 208 -13.05 17.30 13.16
C TYR A 208 -13.75 17.53 14.50
N GLN A 209 -14.33 16.50 15.11
CA GLN A 209 -14.95 16.61 16.43
C GLN A 209 -13.94 16.98 17.52
N LYS A 210 -12.70 16.46 17.43
CA LYS A 210 -11.62 16.74 18.39
C LYS A 210 -11.13 18.19 18.31
N TYR A 211 -11.02 18.72 17.11
CA TYR A 211 -10.31 19.99 16.86
C TYR A 211 -11.21 21.14 16.44
N SER A 212 -11.95 21.01 15.35
CA SER A 212 -12.58 22.17 14.70
C SER A 212 -14.06 22.34 14.99
N LYS A 213 -14.76 21.35 15.59
CA LYS A 213 -16.18 21.47 15.87
C LYS A 213 -16.58 22.69 16.69
N ASN A 214 -15.73 23.06 17.66
CA ASN A 214 -15.98 24.19 18.60
C ASN A 214 -14.99 25.35 18.39
N SER A 215 -14.27 25.37 17.27
CA SER A 215 -13.38 26.48 16.89
C SER A 215 -14.10 27.46 15.95
N GLU A 216 -13.39 28.46 15.48
CA GLU A 216 -13.87 29.42 14.47
C GLU A 216 -14.28 28.75 13.14
N TYR A 217 -13.87 27.48 12.92
CA TYR A 217 -14.16 26.65 11.73
C TYR A 217 -15.32 25.68 11.94
N GLY A 218 -16.01 25.74 13.10
CA GLY A 218 -17.06 24.81 13.49
C GLY A 218 -18.45 25.13 12.95
N ASN A 219 -18.63 26.16 12.11
CA ASN A 219 -19.92 26.61 11.56
C ASN A 219 -20.25 25.98 10.21
#